data_b1d85c2bb448dd5fc3eaef0677ed5300
#
_entry.id   b1d85c2bb448dd5fc3eaef0677ed5300
#
_cell.length_a   1.000
_cell.length_b   1.000
_cell.length_c   1.000
_cell.angle_alpha   90.00
_cell.angle_beta   90.00
_cell.angle_gamma   90.00
#
_symmetry.space_group_name_H-M   'P 1'
#
loop_
_entity.id
_entity.type
_entity.pdbx_description
1 polymer ?
#
loop_
_entity_poly.entity_id
_entity_poly.type
_entity_poly.pdbx_seq_one_letter_code
_entity_poly.pdbx_strand_id
1 'polypeptide(L)'
;MEQLYIGIDMGGTKCAVVAGHADGKILRRIAFPSGKDAHPDEFLPRFYEAIDALLREYNGGAAPAAVGVSCGGPLDTRRGVIQAPPNLPLWDEVPICALLSERYGCPAYLQNDANACAIAEWRFGAGRGTRNMVFLTFGTGLGAGLILDGRLYEGANGMAGEAGHLRLAADGPEGYGKQIGRASCRERVSSPV
;
A
#
# COMPACT_ATOMS: atom_id res chain seq x y z
N MET A 1 -19.60 18.71 9.76
CA MET A 1 -19.07 18.33 8.45
C MET A 1 -18.45 16.96 8.57
N GLU A 2 -18.63 16.12 7.59
CA GLU A 2 -18.02 14.78 7.55
C GLU A 2 -16.51 14.92 7.35
N GLN A 3 -15.72 14.16 8.13
CA GLN A 3 -14.25 14.27 8.08
C GLN A 3 -13.71 13.72 6.76
N LEU A 4 -12.82 14.47 6.11
CA LEU A 4 -12.13 14.06 4.89
C LEU A 4 -10.82 13.35 5.23
N TYR A 5 -10.56 12.24 4.57
CA TYR A 5 -9.32 11.48 4.65
C TYR A 5 -8.66 11.45 3.26
N ILE A 6 -7.34 11.41 3.26
CA ILE A 6 -6.54 11.25 2.04
C ILE A 6 -5.86 9.88 2.09
N GLY A 7 -5.95 9.14 0.98
CA GLY A 7 -5.20 7.91 0.75
C GLY A 7 -4.20 8.10 -0.39
N ILE A 8 -2.99 7.61 -0.21
CA ILE A 8 -1.93 7.57 -1.24
C ILE A 8 -1.61 6.10 -1.52
N ASP A 9 -1.64 5.72 -2.78
CA ASP A 9 -1.22 4.40 -3.27
C ASP A 9 0.04 4.55 -4.12
N MET A 10 1.15 4.01 -3.64
CA MET A 10 2.47 4.09 -4.27
C MET A 10 2.81 2.77 -4.95
N GLY A 11 2.28 2.56 -6.13
CA GLY A 11 2.54 1.36 -6.93
C GLY A 11 3.76 1.49 -7.85
N GLY A 12 4.27 0.35 -8.32
CA GLY A 12 5.44 0.29 -9.20
C GLY A 12 5.22 0.83 -10.62
N THR A 13 3.97 0.90 -11.10
CA THR A 13 3.61 1.38 -12.46
C THR A 13 2.79 2.66 -12.40
N LYS A 14 1.93 2.78 -11.41
CA LYS A 14 1.01 3.90 -11.20
C LYS A 14 0.97 4.24 -9.74
N CYS A 15 0.82 5.53 -9.46
CA CYS A 15 0.46 6.06 -8.14
C CYS A 15 -0.94 6.66 -8.20
N ALA A 16 -1.59 6.74 -7.06
CA ALA A 16 -2.88 7.40 -6.95
C ALA A 16 -3.02 8.13 -5.61
N VAL A 17 -3.79 9.21 -5.64
CA VAL A 17 -4.26 9.91 -4.44
C VAL A 17 -5.78 9.87 -4.45
N VAL A 18 -6.37 9.54 -3.33
CA VAL A 18 -7.83 9.49 -3.16
C VAL A 18 -8.28 10.37 -2.02
N ALA A 19 -9.44 11.00 -2.19
CA ALA A 19 -10.18 11.62 -1.10
C ALA A 19 -11.39 10.75 -0.77
N GLY A 20 -11.70 10.60 0.51
CA GLY A 20 -12.83 9.79 0.97
C GLY A 20 -13.23 10.07 2.41
N HIS A 21 -14.26 9.38 2.85
CA HIS A 21 -14.81 9.46 4.20
C HIS A 21 -14.52 8.21 5.04
N ALA A 22 -14.77 8.31 6.34
CA ALA A 22 -14.51 7.22 7.30
C ALA A 22 -15.34 5.95 7.05
N ASP A 23 -16.44 6.06 6.32
CA ASP A 23 -17.29 4.94 5.91
C ASP A 23 -16.74 4.13 4.71
N GLY A 24 -15.59 4.57 4.17
CA GLY A 24 -14.95 3.96 3.00
C GLY A 24 -15.44 4.50 1.66
N LYS A 25 -16.34 5.50 1.64
CA LYS A 25 -16.80 6.14 0.41
C LYS A 25 -15.66 6.96 -0.19
N ILE A 26 -15.25 6.59 -1.40
CA ILE A 26 -14.28 7.35 -2.19
C ILE A 26 -15.04 8.44 -2.96
N LEU A 27 -14.62 9.70 -2.80
CA LEU A 27 -15.18 10.86 -3.48
C LEU A 27 -14.53 11.06 -4.84
N ARG A 28 -13.19 11.01 -4.87
CA ARG A 28 -12.41 11.18 -6.10
C ARG A 28 -11.06 10.49 -6.00
N ARG A 29 -10.54 10.08 -7.15
CA ARG A 29 -9.21 9.49 -7.34
C ARG A 29 -8.47 10.25 -8.43
N ILE A 30 -7.25 10.69 -8.13
CA ILE A 30 -6.28 11.23 -9.10
C ILE A 30 -5.17 10.20 -9.24
N ALA A 31 -4.92 9.76 -10.47
CA ALA A 31 -3.89 8.76 -10.76
C ALA A 31 -2.89 9.30 -11.77
N PHE A 32 -1.62 8.93 -11.61
CA PHE A 32 -0.53 9.33 -12.48
C PHE A 32 0.53 8.21 -12.56
N PRO A 33 1.40 8.23 -13.60
CA PRO A 33 2.48 7.25 -13.73
C PRO A 33 3.41 7.28 -12.51
N SER A 34 3.92 6.13 -12.13
CA SER A 34 4.89 5.98 -11.05
C SER A 34 6.20 6.72 -11.38
N GLY A 35 6.82 7.31 -10.37
CA GLY A 35 8.16 7.90 -10.43
C GLY A 35 9.25 6.90 -10.03
N LYS A 36 9.22 5.68 -10.57
CA LYS A 36 10.12 4.59 -10.18
C LYS A 36 11.60 4.99 -10.13
N ASP A 37 12.04 5.78 -11.10
CA ASP A 37 13.43 6.20 -11.25
C ASP A 37 13.65 7.67 -10.80
N ALA A 38 12.64 8.29 -10.17
CA ALA A 38 12.71 9.66 -9.67
C ALA A 38 13.08 9.70 -8.17
N HIS A 39 13.90 10.66 -7.79
CA HIS A 39 14.17 10.95 -6.39
C HIS A 39 12.91 11.43 -5.66
N PRO A 40 12.81 11.21 -4.34
CA PRO A 40 11.67 11.68 -3.54
C PRO A 40 11.38 13.17 -3.74
N ASP A 41 12.39 14.02 -3.74
CA ASP A 41 12.27 15.48 -3.87
C ASP A 41 11.66 15.90 -5.21
N GLU A 42 11.88 15.13 -6.26
CA GLU A 42 11.33 15.38 -7.60
C GLU A 42 9.90 14.85 -7.74
N PHE A 43 9.57 13.78 -7.01
CA PHE A 43 8.30 13.09 -7.19
C PHE A 43 7.24 13.43 -6.13
N LEU A 44 7.64 13.74 -4.89
CA LEU A 44 6.72 14.17 -3.83
C LEU A 44 5.82 15.37 -4.23
N PRO A 45 6.31 16.38 -4.98
CA PRO A 45 5.45 17.46 -5.44
C PRO A 45 4.19 17.02 -6.17
N ARG A 46 4.24 15.91 -6.92
CA ARG A 46 3.06 15.37 -7.61
C ARG A 46 1.98 14.86 -6.65
N PHE A 47 2.40 14.23 -5.55
CA PHE A 47 1.45 13.87 -4.50
C PHE A 47 0.86 15.10 -3.84
N TYR A 48 1.68 16.11 -3.53
CA TYR A 48 1.23 17.35 -2.93
C TYR A 48 0.23 18.08 -3.81
N GLU A 49 0.50 18.23 -5.11
CA GLU A 49 -0.42 18.83 -6.08
C GLU A 49 -1.78 18.10 -6.11
N ALA A 50 -1.75 16.77 -6.15
CA ALA A 50 -2.97 15.96 -6.14
C ALA A 50 -3.75 16.09 -4.83
N ILE A 51 -3.07 16.06 -3.68
CA ILE A 51 -3.69 16.24 -2.37
C ILE A 51 -4.30 17.64 -2.27
N ASP A 52 -3.52 18.68 -2.60
CA ASP A 52 -3.96 20.07 -2.53
C ASP A 52 -5.19 20.32 -3.44
N ALA A 53 -5.24 19.67 -4.60
CA ALA A 53 -6.41 19.74 -5.49
C ALA A 53 -7.65 19.12 -4.85
N LEU A 54 -7.50 17.91 -4.25
CA LEU A 54 -8.59 17.22 -3.57
C LEU A 54 -9.07 17.99 -2.32
N LEU A 55 -8.14 18.56 -1.54
CA LEU A 55 -8.50 19.36 -0.38
C LEU A 55 -9.26 20.63 -0.76
N ARG A 56 -8.85 21.32 -1.83
CA ARG A 56 -9.60 22.48 -2.35
C ARG A 56 -11.01 22.10 -2.79
N GLU A 57 -11.16 20.98 -3.48
CA GLU A 57 -12.44 20.54 -4.04
C GLU A 57 -13.42 20.06 -2.95
N TYR A 58 -12.95 19.33 -1.95
CA TYR A 58 -13.81 18.62 -0.99
C TYR A 58 -13.74 19.11 0.46
N ASN A 59 -12.76 19.94 0.80
CA ASN A 59 -12.55 20.40 2.18
C ASN A 59 -12.26 21.90 2.30
N GLY A 60 -12.53 22.67 1.25
CA GLY A 60 -12.27 24.12 1.24
C GLY A 60 -10.81 24.49 1.47
N GLY A 61 -9.88 23.60 1.16
CA GLY A 61 -8.45 23.77 1.39
C GLY A 61 -7.99 23.50 2.84
N ALA A 62 -8.90 23.12 3.75
CA ALA A 62 -8.54 22.75 5.11
C ALA A 62 -7.78 21.42 5.17
N ALA A 63 -7.03 21.21 6.26
CA ALA A 63 -6.31 19.96 6.51
C ALA A 63 -7.26 18.74 6.52
N PRO A 64 -6.82 17.57 6.03
CA PRO A 64 -7.58 16.33 6.16
C PRO A 64 -7.52 15.82 7.61
N ALA A 65 -8.42 14.92 7.97
CA ALA A 65 -8.39 14.28 9.30
C ALA A 65 -7.15 13.39 9.48
N ALA A 66 -6.72 12.73 8.42
CA ALA A 66 -5.47 11.97 8.37
C ALA A 66 -5.08 11.66 6.91
N VAL A 67 -3.80 11.29 6.71
CA VAL A 67 -3.28 10.75 5.45
C VAL A 67 -2.83 9.30 5.67
N GLY A 68 -3.30 8.38 4.81
CA GLY A 68 -2.84 6.99 4.76
C GLY A 68 -1.98 6.76 3.51
N VAL A 69 -0.84 6.10 3.67
CA VAL A 69 0.06 5.72 2.57
C VAL A 69 0.13 4.20 2.47
N SER A 70 -0.18 3.68 1.28
CA SER A 70 0.02 2.29 0.87
C SER A 70 1.24 2.20 -0.04
N CYS A 71 2.20 1.36 0.28
CA CYS A 71 3.43 1.19 -0.50
C CYS A 71 3.94 -0.25 -0.38
N GLY A 72 4.57 -0.75 -1.45
CA GLY A 72 5.31 -2.02 -1.40
C GLY A 72 6.50 -1.96 -0.44
N GLY A 73 6.86 -3.09 0.18
CA GLY A 73 8.00 -3.16 1.10
C GLY A 73 9.37 -3.27 0.42
N PRO A 74 10.46 -3.10 1.20
CA PRO A 74 10.50 -2.96 2.66
C PRO A 74 10.09 -1.58 3.20
N LEU A 75 9.49 -1.57 4.39
CA LEU A 75 8.98 -0.39 5.08
C LEU A 75 9.21 -0.50 6.59
N ASP A 76 9.45 0.62 7.25
CA ASP A 76 9.28 0.75 8.69
C ASP A 76 7.95 1.47 8.98
N THR A 77 6.90 0.70 9.16
CA THR A 77 5.54 1.25 9.37
C THR A 77 5.40 2.00 10.70
N ARG A 78 6.21 1.65 11.71
CA ARG A 78 6.20 2.30 13.03
C ARG A 78 6.83 3.68 12.98
N ARG A 79 7.94 3.82 12.24
CA ARG A 79 8.62 5.10 12.00
C ARG A 79 7.99 5.89 10.86
N GLY A 80 7.17 5.25 10.02
CA GLY A 80 6.59 5.86 8.83
C GLY A 80 7.62 6.11 7.73
N VAL A 81 8.57 5.17 7.54
CA VAL A 81 9.73 5.31 6.66
C VAL A 81 9.69 4.28 5.55
N ILE A 82 9.93 4.72 4.31
CA ILE A 82 10.10 3.86 3.13
C ILE A 82 11.59 3.51 3.01
N GLN A 83 11.91 2.22 2.76
CA GLN A 83 13.26 1.69 2.80
C GLN A 83 13.65 1.03 1.47
N ALA A 84 13.80 1.83 0.42
CA ALA A 84 14.21 1.42 -0.91
C ALA A 84 13.49 0.15 -1.46
N PRO A 85 12.15 0.14 -1.51
CA PRO A 85 11.46 -1.00 -2.09
C PRO A 85 11.83 -1.18 -3.57
N PRO A 86 11.81 -2.41 -4.11
CA PRO A 86 12.25 -2.68 -5.49
C PRO A 86 11.56 -1.87 -6.58
N ASN A 87 10.35 -1.39 -6.31
CA ASN A 87 9.58 -0.50 -7.19
C ASN A 87 9.91 0.99 -7.02
N LEU A 88 10.66 1.36 -5.98
CA LEU A 88 11.09 2.72 -5.67
C LEU A 88 12.52 2.73 -5.11
N PRO A 89 13.53 2.29 -5.89
CA PRO A 89 14.88 2.01 -5.37
C PRO A 89 15.62 3.25 -4.86
N LEU A 90 15.22 4.45 -5.29
CA LEU A 90 15.80 5.71 -4.84
C LEU A 90 15.15 6.28 -3.58
N TRP A 91 14.14 5.60 -3.02
CA TRP A 91 13.39 6.01 -1.84
C TRP A 91 13.92 5.31 -0.59
N ASP A 92 15.21 5.51 -0.29
CA ASP A 92 15.85 4.93 0.89
C ASP A 92 15.76 5.88 2.10
N GLU A 93 15.34 5.33 3.24
CA GLU A 93 15.13 6.04 4.51
C GLU A 93 14.29 7.33 4.36
N VAL A 94 13.24 7.29 3.52
CA VAL A 94 12.34 8.43 3.29
C VAL A 94 11.28 8.49 4.38
N PRO A 95 11.27 9.51 5.26
CA PRO A 95 10.32 9.63 6.37
C PRO A 95 8.97 10.18 5.89
N ILE A 96 8.28 9.42 5.03
CA ILE A 96 7.08 9.88 4.31
C ILE A 96 5.97 10.37 5.25
N CYS A 97 5.75 9.70 6.39
CA CYS A 97 4.73 10.12 7.35
C CYS A 97 5.08 11.47 8.00
N ALA A 98 6.35 11.71 8.35
CA ALA A 98 6.79 12.98 8.91
C ALA A 98 6.60 14.11 7.91
N LEU A 99 7.02 13.92 6.65
CA LEU A 99 6.87 14.90 5.57
C LEU A 99 5.40 15.29 5.33
N LEU A 100 4.50 14.28 5.31
CA LEU A 100 3.07 14.54 5.13
C LEU A 100 2.44 15.20 6.36
N SER A 101 2.80 14.74 7.56
CA SER A 101 2.28 15.34 8.81
C SER A 101 2.71 16.78 9.00
N GLU A 102 3.96 17.10 8.69
CA GLU A 102 4.49 18.46 8.75
C GLU A 102 3.77 19.37 7.76
N ARG A 103 3.60 18.90 6.50
CA ARG A 103 2.97 19.70 5.46
C ARG A 103 1.47 19.97 5.71
N TYR A 104 0.74 18.97 6.17
CA TYR A 104 -0.73 19.05 6.27
C TYR A 104 -1.25 19.26 7.69
N GLY A 105 -0.39 19.24 8.71
CA GLY A 105 -0.80 19.43 10.11
C GLY A 105 -1.72 18.34 10.65
N CYS A 106 -1.63 17.12 10.11
CA CYS A 106 -2.49 16.00 10.48
C CYS A 106 -1.69 14.71 10.65
N PRO A 107 -2.23 13.67 11.33
CA PRO A 107 -1.59 12.37 11.40
C PRO A 107 -1.40 11.74 10.01
N ALA A 108 -0.24 11.11 9.78
CA ALA A 108 0.02 10.29 8.61
C ALA A 108 0.45 8.88 9.00
N TYR A 109 0.02 7.88 8.23
CA TYR A 109 0.26 6.47 8.49
C TYR A 109 0.78 5.78 7.24
N LEU A 110 1.73 4.87 7.40
CA LEU A 110 2.31 4.06 6.33
C LEU A 110 1.95 2.59 6.55
N GLN A 111 1.54 1.90 5.49
CA GLN A 111 1.27 0.47 5.54
C GLN A 111 1.72 -0.22 4.24
N ASN A 112 2.10 -1.50 4.37
CA ASN A 112 2.32 -2.36 3.21
C ASN A 112 1.03 -2.49 2.37
N ASP A 113 1.17 -2.57 1.05
CA ASP A 113 0.05 -2.59 0.09
C ASP A 113 -0.90 -3.77 0.29
N ALA A 114 -0.40 -4.99 0.51
CA ALA A 114 -1.25 -6.15 0.79
C ALA A 114 -1.98 -6.02 2.13
N ASN A 115 -1.30 -5.50 3.16
CA ASN A 115 -1.90 -5.23 4.46
C ASN A 115 -2.97 -4.13 4.38
N ALA A 116 -2.71 -3.05 3.64
CA ALA A 116 -3.68 -1.97 3.42
C ALA A 116 -4.94 -2.50 2.72
N CYS A 117 -4.78 -3.34 1.68
CA CYS A 117 -5.88 -4.01 1.01
C CYS A 117 -6.65 -4.95 1.95
N ALA A 118 -5.95 -5.71 2.80
CA ALA A 118 -6.59 -6.58 3.80
C ALA A 118 -7.45 -5.78 4.79
N ILE A 119 -6.94 -4.64 5.27
CA ILE A 119 -7.70 -3.74 6.14
C ILE A 119 -8.94 -3.21 5.41
N ALA A 120 -8.81 -2.79 4.15
CA ALA A 120 -9.90 -2.26 3.36
C ALA A 120 -11.01 -3.32 3.15
N GLU A 121 -10.65 -4.54 2.76
CA GLU A 121 -11.59 -5.65 2.60
C GLU A 121 -12.24 -6.07 3.92
N TRP A 122 -11.49 -6.07 5.00
CA TRP A 122 -12.01 -6.38 6.33
C TRP A 122 -13.00 -5.32 6.84
N ARG A 123 -12.71 -4.03 6.61
CA ARG A 123 -13.55 -2.93 7.11
C ARG A 123 -14.74 -2.65 6.22
N PHE A 124 -14.55 -2.70 4.90
CA PHE A 124 -15.53 -2.19 3.93
C PHE A 124 -15.98 -3.23 2.90
N GLY A 125 -15.22 -4.31 2.71
CA GLY A 125 -15.45 -5.32 1.69
C GLY A 125 -15.96 -6.66 2.21
N ALA A 126 -15.48 -7.73 1.59
CA ALA A 126 -15.94 -9.12 1.83
C ALA A 126 -15.63 -9.64 3.25
N GLY A 127 -14.66 -9.04 3.94
CA GLY A 127 -14.27 -9.42 5.31
C GLY A 127 -15.08 -8.78 6.43
N ARG A 128 -16.11 -7.98 6.11
CA ARG A 128 -16.92 -7.30 7.14
C ARG A 128 -17.54 -8.27 8.13
N GLY A 129 -17.36 -7.96 9.42
CA GLY A 129 -17.91 -8.78 10.52
C GLY A 129 -17.09 -10.02 10.87
N THR A 130 -16.04 -10.35 10.11
CA THR A 130 -15.16 -11.46 10.44
C THR A 130 -14.11 -11.05 11.47
N ARG A 131 -13.64 -11.99 12.29
CA ARG A 131 -12.53 -11.79 13.21
C ARG A 131 -11.20 -12.29 12.64
N ASN A 132 -11.27 -13.24 11.69
CA ASN A 132 -10.11 -13.85 11.06
C ASN A 132 -10.32 -13.87 9.55
N MET A 133 -9.36 -13.35 8.80
CA MET A 133 -9.39 -13.26 7.34
C MET A 133 -7.98 -13.30 6.80
N VAL A 134 -7.80 -13.98 5.69
CA VAL A 134 -6.60 -13.90 4.85
C VAL A 134 -6.99 -13.23 3.55
N PHE A 135 -6.35 -12.10 3.26
CA PHE A 135 -6.42 -11.47 1.96
C PHE A 135 -5.22 -11.91 1.12
N LEU A 136 -5.45 -12.28 -0.13
CA LEU A 136 -4.39 -12.62 -1.09
C LEU A 136 -4.43 -11.66 -2.27
N THR A 137 -3.29 -11.08 -2.60
CA THR A 137 -3.15 -10.26 -3.80
C THR A 137 -2.28 -10.97 -4.84
N PHE A 138 -2.80 -11.06 -6.07
CA PHE A 138 -2.14 -11.67 -7.21
C PHE A 138 -1.86 -10.57 -8.24
N GLY A 139 -0.63 -10.08 -8.29
CA GLY A 139 -0.19 -9.01 -9.18
C GLY A 139 1.19 -9.33 -9.78
N THR A 140 2.15 -8.42 -9.67
CA THR A 140 3.55 -8.67 -10.02
C THR A 140 4.16 -9.79 -9.17
N GLY A 141 3.69 -9.93 -7.93
CA GLY A 141 4.00 -10.99 -6.98
C GLY A 141 2.74 -11.52 -6.30
N LEU A 142 2.92 -12.47 -5.38
CA LEU A 142 1.91 -12.94 -4.45
C LEU A 142 2.18 -12.32 -3.09
N GLY A 143 1.23 -11.55 -2.60
CA GLY A 143 1.24 -10.99 -1.24
C GLY A 143 0.04 -11.47 -0.44
N ALA A 144 0.11 -11.34 0.88
CA ALA A 144 -1.03 -11.57 1.75
C ALA A 144 -1.11 -10.51 2.85
N GLY A 145 -2.32 -10.26 3.34
CA GLY A 145 -2.57 -9.53 4.57
C GLY A 145 -3.41 -10.38 5.51
N LEU A 146 -3.04 -10.41 6.77
CA LEU A 146 -3.63 -11.29 7.77
C LEU A 146 -4.43 -10.46 8.80
N ILE A 147 -5.71 -10.73 8.92
CA ILE A 147 -6.52 -10.25 10.04
C ILE A 147 -6.71 -11.43 11.00
N LEU A 148 -6.21 -11.31 12.21
CA LEU A 148 -6.33 -12.32 13.25
C LEU A 148 -6.89 -11.69 14.51
N ASP A 149 -7.90 -12.31 15.10
CA ASP A 149 -8.60 -11.83 16.30
C ASP A 149 -9.10 -10.38 16.20
N GLY A 150 -9.53 -9.98 14.99
CA GLY A 150 -10.09 -8.65 14.74
C GLY A 150 -9.04 -7.54 14.68
N ARG A 151 -7.82 -7.85 14.30
CA ARG A 151 -6.72 -6.89 14.08
C ARG A 151 -5.78 -7.36 12.97
N LEU A 152 -5.12 -6.41 12.32
CA LEU A 152 -4.04 -6.72 11.41
C LEU A 152 -2.89 -7.41 12.16
N TYR A 153 -2.42 -8.51 11.61
CA TYR A 153 -1.28 -9.25 12.14
C TYR A 153 -0.06 -9.02 11.23
N GLU A 154 0.89 -8.25 11.72
CA GLU A 154 2.11 -7.89 10.98
C GLU A 154 3.31 -8.78 11.34
N GLY A 155 3.19 -9.64 12.37
CA GLY A 155 4.32 -10.40 12.89
C GLY A 155 5.29 -9.56 13.71
N ALA A 156 6.39 -10.17 14.12
CA ALA A 156 7.40 -9.50 14.96
C ALA A 156 8.11 -8.36 14.24
N ASN A 157 8.36 -8.51 12.95
CA ASN A 157 9.19 -7.60 12.14
C ASN A 157 8.41 -6.99 10.96
N GLY A 158 7.08 -6.98 11.00
CA GLY A 158 6.25 -6.44 9.91
C GLY A 158 6.23 -7.30 8.63
N MET A 159 6.71 -8.54 8.69
CA MET A 159 6.84 -9.44 7.53
C MET A 159 5.81 -10.56 7.49
N ALA A 160 4.78 -10.51 8.29
CA ALA A 160 3.67 -11.47 8.17
C ALA A 160 2.94 -11.25 6.84
N GLY A 161 2.52 -12.35 6.22
CA GLY A 161 1.82 -12.27 4.93
C GLY A 161 2.73 -12.34 3.68
N GLU A 162 4.03 -12.56 3.83
CA GLU A 162 4.96 -12.79 2.72
C GLU A 162 4.72 -14.17 2.04
N ALA A 163 3.48 -14.41 1.60
CA ALA A 163 3.02 -15.69 1.05
C ALA A 163 3.78 -16.09 -0.24
N GLY A 164 4.22 -15.09 -1.02
CA GLY A 164 5.02 -15.32 -2.22
C GLY A 164 6.40 -15.93 -1.94
N HIS A 165 6.85 -15.92 -0.68
CA HIS A 165 8.10 -16.53 -0.27
C HIS A 165 7.96 -17.98 0.24
N LEU A 166 6.74 -18.51 0.34
CA LEU A 166 6.50 -19.90 0.69
C LEU A 166 6.98 -20.82 -0.43
N ARG A 167 7.76 -21.83 -0.07
CA ARG A 167 8.17 -22.87 -1.01
C ARG A 167 7.09 -23.94 -1.05
N LEU A 168 6.44 -24.11 -2.19
CA LEU A 168 5.34 -25.07 -2.38
C LEU A 168 5.82 -26.40 -2.97
N ALA A 169 6.94 -26.38 -3.73
CA ALA A 169 7.49 -27.57 -4.38
C ALA A 169 9.02 -27.59 -4.32
N ALA A 170 9.62 -28.76 -4.44
CA ALA A 170 11.06 -28.92 -4.55
C ALA A 170 11.60 -28.40 -5.89
N ASP A 171 10.82 -28.60 -6.94
CA ASP A 171 11.12 -28.25 -8.32
C ASP A 171 10.00 -27.35 -8.88
N GLY A 172 10.29 -26.57 -9.91
CA GLY A 172 9.32 -25.69 -10.54
C GLY A 172 9.99 -24.54 -11.30
N PRO A 173 9.21 -23.70 -11.99
CA PRO A 173 9.75 -22.53 -12.67
C PRO A 173 10.46 -21.59 -11.71
N GLU A 174 11.44 -20.88 -12.24
CA GLU A 174 12.18 -19.86 -11.51
C GLU A 174 11.27 -18.65 -11.24
N GLY A 175 10.97 -18.38 -9.95
CA GLY A 175 10.14 -17.25 -9.54
C GLY A 175 10.90 -15.93 -9.55
N TYR A 176 10.18 -14.84 -9.28
CA TYR A 176 10.79 -13.52 -9.06
C TYR A 176 11.81 -13.61 -7.91
N GLY A 177 13.08 -13.26 -8.19
CA GLY A 177 14.18 -13.42 -7.24
C GLY A 177 14.94 -14.74 -7.37
N LYS A 178 14.81 -15.47 -8.49
CA LYS A 178 15.57 -16.68 -8.85
C LYS A 178 15.41 -17.87 -7.89
N GLN A 179 14.27 -17.98 -7.23
CA GLN A 179 14.00 -19.09 -6.31
C GLN A 179 12.98 -20.05 -6.91
N ILE A 180 13.34 -21.32 -6.92
CA ILE A 180 12.54 -22.40 -7.51
C ILE A 180 11.45 -22.86 -6.53
N GLY A 181 10.26 -23.19 -7.06
CA GLY A 181 9.17 -23.80 -6.30
C GLY A 181 8.46 -22.89 -5.29
N ARG A 182 8.57 -21.57 -5.43
CA ARG A 182 7.83 -20.60 -4.60
C ARG A 182 6.47 -20.29 -5.17
N ALA A 183 5.53 -19.95 -4.29
CA ALA A 183 4.26 -19.39 -4.69
C ALA A 183 4.51 -18.05 -5.42
N SER A 184 4.16 -17.98 -6.71
CA SER A 184 4.33 -16.78 -7.52
C SER A 184 3.13 -16.58 -8.43
N CYS A 185 2.75 -15.32 -8.65
CA CYS A 185 1.66 -14.98 -9.55
C CYS A 185 1.97 -15.25 -11.02
N ARG A 186 3.24 -15.43 -11.40
CA ARG A 186 3.66 -15.78 -12.77
C ARG A 186 3.50 -17.25 -13.11
N GLU A 187 3.27 -18.10 -12.15
CA GLU A 187 2.87 -19.50 -12.40
C GLU A 187 1.43 -19.61 -12.89
N ARG A 188 1.02 -18.77 -13.77
CA ARG A 188 -0.09 -19.12 -14.64
C ARG A 188 0.41 -20.20 -15.55
N VAL A 189 0.13 -21.38 -15.12
CA VAL A 189 -0.07 -22.56 -15.88
C VAL A 189 -0.52 -22.22 -17.31
N SER A 190 0.43 -22.18 -18.20
CA SER A 190 0.21 -22.65 -19.55
C SER A 190 0.43 -24.14 -19.53
N SER A 191 -0.50 -24.89 -18.97
CA SER A 191 -0.63 -26.32 -19.30
C SER A 191 -1.28 -26.36 -20.67
N PRO A 192 -0.61 -26.85 -21.70
CA PRO A 192 -1.31 -27.23 -22.91
C PRO A 192 -2.19 -28.42 -22.56
N VAL A 193 -3.46 -28.29 -22.84
CA VAL A 193 -4.40 -29.40 -22.99
C VAL A 193 -4.07 -30.12 -24.26
#